data_032f5cecd16135a9200dccd5a44c95cf
#
_entry.id   032f5cecd16135a9200dccd5a44c95cf
#
_cell.length_a   1.000
_cell.length_b   1.000
_cell.length_c   1.000
_cell.angle_alpha   90.00
_cell.angle_beta   90.00
_cell.angle_gamma   90.00
#
_symmetry.space_group_name_H-M   'P 1'
#
loop_
_entity.id
_entity.type
_entity.pdbx_description
1 polymer ?
#
loop_
_entity_poly.entity_id
_entity_poly.type
_entity_poly.pdbx_seq_one_letter_code
_entity_poly.pdbx_strand_id
1 'polypeptide(L)'
;MTNETTLETVGKTLLRFVLLLTALTAFAGPSRAQLEGIIDIHAHSDPDMQPRRYDALEFAKRAKAQGMRGAVLKSHEVPTAQLAYMINQLVPGFQSWGTLVLNRSVGGINPRAVEIQAMVKGSYLKLVFMPTKDAENAQAHAEKRQYVPVSKNGVLLPETIEVMKLIIKYNLVLATGHVQPSDALLLTSEAHRMGIKSVVVTHPTLQHTTVAQMQEEARNGAYLEFTANPIIPAGQHGSPTIIPNLPSRKPEEWAADIRAIGAEHIIMSGDFGGPNYPDFVPGWKMYIAALKGAGITDAEIHMMSCDNPAHLLGMDAPASGK
;
A
#
# COMPACT_ATOMS: atom_id res chain seq x y z
N MET A 1 -17.76 69.13 30.84
CA MET A 1 -18.54 67.87 30.98
C MET A 1 -18.62 67.09 29.66
N THR A 2 -17.50 66.89 28.93
CA THR A 2 -17.55 66.26 27.60
C THR A 2 -16.40 65.28 27.31
N ASN A 3 -15.55 64.90 28.32
CA ASN A 3 -14.40 64.03 28.07
C ASN A 3 -14.52 62.62 28.67
N GLU A 4 -15.43 62.37 29.59
CA GLU A 4 -15.53 61.02 30.20
C GLU A 4 -16.32 60.01 29.40
N THR A 5 -17.35 60.46 28.67
CA THR A 5 -18.19 59.57 27.85
C THR A 5 -17.49 59.01 26.59
N THR A 6 -16.48 59.72 26.09
CA THR A 6 -15.73 59.29 24.90
C THR A 6 -14.68 58.21 25.22
N LEU A 7 -14.04 58.28 26.38
CA LEU A 7 -13.05 57.29 26.83
C LEU A 7 -13.70 55.95 27.18
N GLU A 8 -14.89 55.95 27.78
CA GLU A 8 -15.62 54.72 28.12
C GLU A 8 -16.14 53.97 26.86
N THR A 9 -16.52 54.69 25.86
CA THR A 9 -17.00 54.10 24.57
C THR A 9 -15.84 53.50 23.79
N VAL A 10 -14.65 54.12 23.76
CA VAL A 10 -13.47 53.63 23.11
C VAL A 10 -12.92 52.36 23.83
N GLY A 11 -12.93 52.40 25.18
CA GLY A 11 -12.50 51.23 25.99
C GLY A 11 -13.39 49.99 25.79
N LYS A 12 -14.70 50.16 25.72
CA LYS A 12 -15.67 49.07 25.47
C LYS A 12 -15.57 48.51 24.05
N THR A 13 -15.25 49.34 23.07
CA THR A 13 -15.05 48.90 21.68
C THR A 13 -13.72 48.17 21.51
N LEU A 14 -12.63 48.63 22.13
CA LEU A 14 -11.35 47.95 22.12
C LEU A 14 -11.41 46.58 22.81
N LEU A 15 -12.11 46.49 23.97
CA LEU A 15 -12.27 45.24 24.72
C LEU A 15 -13.11 44.22 23.91
N ARG A 16 -14.10 44.65 23.16
CA ARG A 16 -14.86 43.75 22.25
C ARG A 16 -14.04 43.28 21.07
N PHE A 17 -13.15 44.08 20.49
CA PHE A 17 -12.24 43.70 19.42
C PHE A 17 -11.17 42.70 19.91
N VAL A 18 -10.62 42.91 21.09
CA VAL A 18 -9.64 41.98 21.71
C VAL A 18 -10.31 40.65 22.06
N LEU A 19 -11.54 40.64 22.56
CA LEU A 19 -12.30 39.41 22.83
C LEU A 19 -12.74 38.68 21.55
N LEU A 20 -13.00 39.39 20.44
CA LEU A 20 -13.26 38.74 19.13
C LEU A 20 -11.99 38.13 18.51
N LEU A 21 -10.82 38.79 18.66
CA LEU A 21 -9.56 38.25 18.16
C LEU A 21 -9.10 37.01 18.97
N THR A 22 -9.33 36.98 20.28
CA THR A 22 -9.01 35.79 21.09
C THR A 22 -9.97 34.63 20.88
N ALA A 23 -11.23 34.89 20.47
CA ALA A 23 -12.17 33.82 20.12
C ALA A 23 -11.89 33.16 18.76
N LEU A 24 -11.21 33.86 17.82
CA LEU A 24 -10.82 33.28 16.53
C LEU A 24 -9.56 32.40 16.58
N THR A 25 -8.75 32.48 17.66
CA THR A 25 -7.55 31.64 17.82
C THR A 25 -7.81 30.36 18.60
N ALA A 26 -9.00 30.15 19.14
CA ALA A 26 -9.30 29.05 20.07
C ALA A 26 -9.85 27.77 19.41
N PHE A 27 -9.95 27.70 18.08
CA PHE A 27 -10.45 26.50 17.38
C PHE A 27 -9.54 25.98 16.25
N ALA A 28 -8.24 26.23 16.31
CA ALA A 28 -7.32 25.37 15.64
C ALA A 28 -6.96 24.23 16.60
N GLY A 29 -7.86 23.29 16.78
CA GLY A 29 -7.49 21.96 17.30
C GLY A 29 -6.33 21.43 16.47
N PRO A 30 -5.46 20.57 17.03
CA PRO A 30 -4.33 20.03 16.28
C PRO A 30 -4.88 19.51 14.96
N SER A 31 -4.38 20.03 13.85
CA SER A 31 -4.77 19.58 12.51
C SER A 31 -4.52 18.07 12.50
N ARG A 32 -5.61 17.30 12.49
CA ARG A 32 -5.51 15.85 12.49
C ARG A 32 -4.62 15.47 11.31
N ALA A 33 -3.58 14.69 11.56
CA ALA A 33 -2.63 14.29 10.55
C ALA A 33 -3.42 13.64 9.39
N GLN A 34 -3.15 14.09 8.16
CA GLN A 34 -4.07 13.86 7.03
C GLN A 34 -4.14 12.41 6.54
N LEU A 35 -3.14 11.59 6.94
CA LEU A 35 -3.04 10.16 6.61
C LEU A 35 -2.95 9.33 7.90
N GLU A 36 -3.68 9.75 8.94
CA GLU A 36 -3.63 9.15 10.27
C GLU A 36 -3.99 7.66 10.22
N GLY A 37 -3.09 6.83 10.75
CA GLY A 37 -3.28 5.40 10.90
C GLY A 37 -2.99 4.56 9.66
N ILE A 38 -2.83 5.16 8.48
CA ILE A 38 -2.61 4.44 7.22
C ILE A 38 -1.33 3.60 7.28
N ILE A 39 -1.42 2.39 6.74
CA ILE A 39 -0.30 1.50 6.46
C ILE A 39 -0.29 1.20 4.96
N ASP A 40 0.73 1.69 4.25
CA ASP A 40 0.87 1.45 2.81
C ASP A 40 1.65 0.15 2.58
N ILE A 41 1.01 -0.87 2.02
CA ILE A 41 1.69 -2.15 1.75
C ILE A 41 2.47 -2.18 0.43
N HIS A 42 2.55 -1.03 -0.29
CA HIS A 42 3.13 -0.97 -1.62
C HIS A 42 3.76 0.41 -1.88
N ALA A 43 4.86 0.70 -1.19
CA ALA A 43 5.60 1.96 -1.36
C ALA A 43 6.92 1.73 -2.09
N HIS A 44 7.16 2.49 -3.15
CA HIS A 44 8.43 2.49 -3.88
C HIS A 44 9.29 3.69 -3.49
N SER A 45 10.58 3.46 -3.28
CA SER A 45 11.56 4.49 -2.92
C SER A 45 12.96 4.11 -3.38
N ASP A 46 13.88 5.08 -3.48
CA ASP A 46 15.29 4.81 -3.63
C ASP A 46 15.89 4.25 -2.30
N PRO A 47 16.96 3.42 -2.34
CA PRO A 47 17.65 2.97 -3.56
C PRO A 47 16.87 1.89 -4.31
N ASP A 48 16.72 2.09 -5.62
CA ASP A 48 16.10 1.13 -6.54
C ASP A 48 16.87 1.13 -7.87
N MET A 49 16.68 0.10 -8.70
CA MET A 49 17.21 0.05 -10.05
C MET A 49 16.59 1.13 -10.95
N GLN A 50 15.36 1.50 -10.71
CA GLN A 50 14.66 2.58 -11.40
C GLN A 50 14.66 3.85 -10.55
N PRO A 51 14.84 5.04 -11.17
CA PRO A 51 14.73 6.30 -10.44
C PRO A 51 13.41 6.39 -9.68
N ARG A 52 13.48 6.80 -8.42
CA ARG A 52 12.30 7.04 -7.58
C ARG A 52 12.18 8.53 -7.25
N ARG A 53 11.01 8.94 -6.82
CA ARG A 53 10.71 10.34 -6.51
C ARG A 53 11.39 10.81 -5.20
N TYR A 54 11.62 9.88 -4.29
CA TYR A 54 12.20 10.12 -2.96
C TYR A 54 12.95 8.88 -2.48
N ASP A 55 13.91 9.07 -1.60
CA ASP A 55 14.55 7.97 -0.90
C ASP A 55 13.67 7.43 0.26
N ALA A 56 14.02 6.24 0.74
CA ALA A 56 13.23 5.57 1.78
C ALA A 56 13.23 6.34 3.11
N LEU A 57 14.30 7.06 3.44
CA LEU A 57 14.40 7.81 4.69
C LEU A 57 13.54 9.09 4.61
N GLU A 58 13.60 9.80 3.49
CA GLU A 58 12.73 10.94 3.21
C GLU A 58 11.26 10.51 3.26
N PHE A 59 10.92 9.44 2.53
CA PHE A 59 9.57 8.88 2.52
C PHE A 59 9.08 8.59 3.95
N ALA A 60 9.84 7.82 4.73
CA ALA A 60 9.44 7.40 6.08
C ALA A 60 9.26 8.60 7.04
N LYS A 61 10.15 9.59 6.99
CA LYS A 61 10.03 10.82 7.80
C LYS A 61 8.77 11.59 7.44
N ARG A 62 8.50 11.76 6.15
CA ARG A 62 7.32 12.49 5.64
C ARG A 62 6.03 11.73 5.93
N ALA A 63 6.01 10.41 5.73
CA ALA A 63 4.87 9.54 6.02
C ALA A 63 4.51 9.60 7.50
N LYS A 64 5.50 9.46 8.39
CA LYS A 64 5.31 9.65 9.84
C LYS A 64 4.73 11.02 10.19
N ALA A 65 5.25 12.09 9.58
CA ALA A 65 4.77 13.46 9.81
C ALA A 65 3.30 13.64 9.36
N GLN A 66 2.80 12.81 8.44
CA GLN A 66 1.40 12.78 8.01
C GLN A 66 0.52 11.83 8.85
N GLY A 67 1.08 11.19 9.88
CA GLY A 67 0.36 10.27 10.77
C GLY A 67 0.30 8.82 10.29
N MET A 68 0.97 8.46 9.20
CA MET A 68 1.03 7.06 8.76
C MET A 68 1.75 6.19 9.81
N ARG A 69 1.22 4.99 10.06
CA ARG A 69 1.81 4.03 11.00
C ARG A 69 3.01 3.31 10.42
N GLY A 70 3.02 3.07 9.11
CA GLY A 70 4.10 2.34 8.49
C GLY A 70 3.92 2.12 7.01
N ALA A 71 4.93 1.46 6.41
CA ALA A 71 4.85 1.02 5.03
C ALA A 71 5.73 -0.20 4.73
N VAL A 72 5.32 -0.94 3.71
CA VAL A 72 6.12 -1.99 3.08
C VAL A 72 6.93 -1.36 1.95
N LEU A 73 8.26 -1.41 2.08
CA LEU A 73 9.18 -0.88 1.09
C LEU A 73 9.37 -1.92 -0.02
N LYS A 74 8.93 -1.62 -1.23
CA LYS A 74 8.98 -2.54 -2.35
C LYS A 74 9.97 -2.09 -3.42
N SER A 75 10.82 -3.02 -3.86
CA SER A 75 11.54 -2.94 -5.13
C SER A 75 11.23 -4.19 -5.95
N HIS A 76 11.21 -4.04 -7.28
CA HIS A 76 11.03 -5.20 -8.16
C HIS A 76 12.28 -6.06 -8.29
N GLU A 77 13.47 -5.48 -8.07
CA GLU A 77 14.73 -6.11 -8.45
C GLU A 77 15.62 -6.47 -7.26
N VAL A 78 15.52 -5.71 -6.17
CA VAL A 78 16.40 -5.90 -5.02
C VAL A 78 15.60 -6.18 -3.75
N PRO A 79 16.09 -7.06 -2.86
CA PRO A 79 15.46 -7.27 -1.55
C PRO A 79 15.56 -6.00 -0.70
N THR A 80 14.53 -5.70 0.09
CA THR A 80 14.44 -4.48 0.89
C THR A 80 14.40 -4.71 2.40
N ALA A 81 14.63 -5.94 2.88
CA ALA A 81 14.64 -6.24 4.31
C ALA A 81 15.73 -5.45 5.07
N GLN A 82 16.92 -5.28 4.47
CA GLN A 82 18.00 -4.49 5.04
C GLN A 82 17.66 -3.00 5.09
N LEU A 83 17.00 -2.49 4.04
CA LEU A 83 16.52 -1.11 4.00
C LEU A 83 15.48 -0.87 5.10
N ALA A 84 14.51 -1.76 5.24
CA ALA A 84 13.50 -1.70 6.30
C ALA A 84 14.15 -1.73 7.70
N TYR A 85 15.18 -2.56 7.93
CA TYR A 85 15.96 -2.56 9.17
C TYR A 85 16.51 -1.15 9.46
N MET A 86 17.17 -0.52 8.49
CA MET A 86 17.76 0.81 8.67
C MET A 86 16.70 1.88 8.95
N ILE A 87 15.58 1.86 8.22
CA ILE A 87 14.50 2.82 8.42
C ILE A 87 13.90 2.71 9.83
N ASN A 88 13.66 1.50 10.33
CA ASN A 88 13.15 1.30 11.69
C ASN A 88 14.11 1.81 12.78
N GLN A 89 15.43 1.82 12.51
CA GLN A 89 16.42 2.41 13.44
C GLN A 89 16.43 3.95 13.36
N LEU A 90 16.25 4.51 12.16
CA LEU A 90 16.43 5.95 11.89
C LEU A 90 15.15 6.77 12.09
N VAL A 91 13.97 6.14 12.02
CA VAL A 91 12.66 6.79 12.15
C VAL A 91 11.80 6.11 13.22
N PRO A 92 12.16 6.20 14.51
CA PRO A 92 11.38 5.60 15.59
C PRO A 92 9.91 6.03 15.56
N GLY A 93 8.98 5.07 15.73
CA GLY A 93 7.54 5.32 15.68
C GLY A 93 6.92 5.32 14.29
N PHE A 94 7.71 5.04 13.24
CA PHE A 94 7.22 4.61 11.93
C PHE A 94 7.71 3.18 11.70
N GLN A 95 6.82 2.27 11.32
CA GLN A 95 7.22 0.89 11.09
C GLN A 95 7.38 0.60 9.60
N SER A 96 8.50 0.01 9.21
CA SER A 96 8.72 -0.42 7.84
C SER A 96 9.03 -1.91 7.76
N TRP A 97 8.59 -2.52 6.67
CA TRP A 97 8.84 -3.91 6.32
C TRP A 97 9.46 -3.98 4.94
N GLY A 98 10.25 -5.00 4.72
CA GLY A 98 10.88 -5.26 3.45
C GLY A 98 10.16 -6.34 2.65
N THR A 99 10.55 -6.41 1.40
CA THR A 99 10.04 -7.37 0.42
C THR A 99 11.16 -8.16 -0.24
N LEU A 100 10.79 -9.32 -0.76
CA LEU A 100 11.54 -10.05 -1.77
C LEU A 100 10.60 -10.33 -2.93
N VAL A 101 10.99 -9.93 -4.13
CA VAL A 101 10.25 -10.19 -5.37
C VAL A 101 10.99 -11.28 -6.16
N LEU A 102 10.30 -12.36 -6.50
CA LEU A 102 10.88 -13.54 -7.12
C LEU A 102 11.03 -13.39 -8.65
N ASN A 103 11.63 -12.27 -9.05
CA ASN A 103 12.05 -12.00 -10.42
C ASN A 103 13.39 -12.68 -10.72
N ARG A 104 13.82 -12.64 -11.96
CA ARG A 104 15.10 -13.22 -12.44
C ARG A 104 16.32 -12.62 -11.74
N SER A 105 16.23 -11.37 -11.29
CA SER A 105 17.28 -10.67 -10.53
C SER A 105 17.68 -11.40 -9.24
N VAL A 106 16.78 -12.18 -8.66
CA VAL A 106 17.04 -13.00 -7.45
C VAL A 106 17.07 -14.51 -7.75
N GLY A 107 17.10 -14.89 -9.03
CA GLY A 107 17.11 -16.28 -9.48
C GLY A 107 15.74 -16.92 -9.70
N GLY A 108 14.68 -16.10 -9.87
CA GLY A 108 13.31 -16.57 -10.11
C GLY A 108 12.65 -17.09 -8.83
N ILE A 109 11.87 -18.19 -8.95
CA ILE A 109 11.29 -18.86 -7.78
C ILE A 109 12.43 -19.55 -7.00
N ASN A 110 13.04 -18.80 -6.10
CA ASN A 110 14.25 -19.19 -5.38
C ASN A 110 13.99 -19.34 -3.87
N PRO A 111 13.69 -20.56 -3.38
CA PRO A 111 13.48 -20.81 -1.95
C PRO A 111 14.67 -20.38 -1.08
N ARG A 112 15.91 -20.55 -1.58
CA ARG A 112 17.10 -20.15 -0.82
C ARG A 112 17.19 -18.65 -0.60
N ALA A 113 16.80 -17.85 -1.61
CA ALA A 113 16.74 -16.39 -1.46
C ALA A 113 15.71 -15.99 -0.39
N VAL A 114 14.54 -16.62 -0.37
CA VAL A 114 13.51 -16.38 0.67
C VAL A 114 14.06 -16.69 2.05
N GLU A 115 14.69 -17.88 2.23
CA GLU A 115 15.23 -18.29 3.51
C GLU A 115 16.31 -17.31 4.03
N ILE A 116 17.27 -16.94 3.18
CA ILE A 116 18.33 -15.99 3.55
C ILE A 116 17.75 -14.63 3.95
N GLN A 117 16.80 -14.10 3.17
CA GLN A 117 16.22 -12.80 3.45
C GLN A 117 15.35 -12.82 4.72
N ALA A 118 14.66 -13.91 5.01
CA ALA A 118 13.90 -14.08 6.24
C ALA A 118 14.78 -14.11 7.49
N MET A 119 16.05 -14.53 7.35
CA MET A 119 17.03 -14.61 8.45
C MET A 119 17.85 -13.32 8.64
N VAL A 120 17.65 -12.29 7.81
CA VAL A 120 18.29 -10.99 8.02
C VAL A 120 17.92 -10.45 9.39
N LYS A 121 18.92 -9.90 10.10
CA LYS A 121 18.75 -9.35 11.46
C LYS A 121 17.54 -8.43 11.55
N GLY A 122 16.71 -8.67 12.56
CA GLY A 122 15.48 -7.92 12.81
C GLY A 122 14.23 -8.52 12.15
N SER A 123 14.39 -9.54 11.28
CA SER A 123 13.27 -10.24 10.62
C SER A 123 12.30 -9.28 9.89
N TYR A 124 12.87 -8.28 9.21
CA TYR A 124 12.07 -7.25 8.51
C TYR A 124 11.63 -7.66 7.10
N LEU A 125 12.05 -8.82 6.57
CA LEU A 125 11.34 -9.39 5.44
C LEU A 125 9.93 -9.73 5.89
N LYS A 126 8.92 -9.19 5.20
CA LYS A 126 7.53 -9.49 5.54
C LYS A 126 6.73 -10.00 4.35
N LEU A 127 6.92 -9.44 3.16
CA LEU A 127 6.20 -9.88 1.96
C LEU A 127 7.15 -10.58 0.99
N VAL A 128 6.72 -11.74 0.50
CA VAL A 128 7.34 -12.43 -0.64
C VAL A 128 6.38 -12.33 -1.82
N PHE A 129 6.79 -11.58 -2.83
CA PHE A 129 6.03 -11.44 -4.08
C PHE A 129 6.42 -12.56 -5.05
N MET A 130 5.46 -13.22 -5.62
CA MET A 130 5.65 -13.96 -6.85
C MET A 130 6.14 -13.01 -7.95
N PRO A 131 6.59 -13.51 -9.10
CA PRO A 131 7.16 -12.67 -10.14
C PRO A 131 6.29 -11.46 -10.48
N THR A 132 6.95 -10.31 -10.71
CA THR A 132 6.29 -9.08 -11.12
C THR A 132 6.67 -8.73 -12.56
N LYS A 133 7.76 -8.02 -12.79
CA LYS A 133 8.22 -7.66 -14.15
C LYS A 133 8.55 -8.88 -15.00
N ASP A 134 9.01 -9.94 -14.38
CA ASP A 134 9.31 -11.20 -15.05
C ASP A 134 8.15 -12.20 -14.98
N ALA A 135 6.95 -11.79 -14.56
CA ALA A 135 5.76 -12.64 -14.67
C ALA A 135 5.36 -12.86 -16.15
N GLU A 136 4.77 -14.01 -16.44
CA GLU A 136 4.33 -14.33 -17.80
C GLU A 136 3.38 -13.27 -18.35
N ASN A 137 2.44 -12.81 -17.54
CA ASN A 137 1.49 -11.77 -17.88
C ASN A 137 2.19 -10.43 -18.21
N ALA A 138 3.18 -10.03 -17.42
CA ALA A 138 3.95 -8.80 -17.64
C ALA A 138 4.84 -8.89 -18.89
N GLN A 139 5.27 -10.09 -19.30
CA GLN A 139 6.13 -10.35 -20.46
C GLN A 139 5.33 -10.72 -21.73
N ALA A 140 4.01 -10.64 -21.68
CA ALA A 140 3.13 -11.09 -22.78
C ALA A 140 3.44 -10.42 -24.12
N HIS A 141 3.94 -9.18 -24.11
CA HIS A 141 4.26 -8.37 -25.29
C HIS A 141 5.77 -8.22 -25.57
N ALA A 142 6.63 -8.91 -24.82
CA ALA A 142 8.07 -8.85 -25.04
C ALA A 142 8.46 -9.66 -26.31
N GLU A 143 9.41 -9.13 -27.10
CA GLU A 143 9.93 -9.83 -28.30
C GLU A 143 10.55 -11.20 -27.98
N LYS A 144 11.24 -11.29 -26.82
CA LYS A 144 11.77 -12.54 -26.27
C LYS A 144 11.15 -12.77 -24.92
N ARG A 145 10.16 -13.63 -24.85
CA ARG A 145 9.51 -14.01 -23.61
C ARG A 145 10.49 -14.76 -22.70
N GLN A 146 11.05 -14.05 -21.74
CA GLN A 146 11.85 -14.63 -20.67
C GLN A 146 11.13 -14.35 -19.35
N TYR A 147 10.22 -15.22 -18.99
CA TYR A 147 9.44 -15.08 -17.76
C TYR A 147 9.77 -16.17 -16.75
N VAL A 148 9.41 -15.94 -15.52
CA VAL A 148 9.51 -16.87 -14.39
C VAL A 148 8.13 -17.47 -14.15
N PRO A 149 7.89 -18.74 -14.51
CA PRO A 149 6.61 -19.38 -14.26
C PRO A 149 6.44 -19.71 -12.78
N VAL A 150 5.21 -19.64 -12.26
CA VAL A 150 4.84 -20.14 -10.94
C VAL A 150 4.12 -21.49 -11.00
N SER A 151 3.56 -21.79 -12.19
CA SER A 151 2.82 -23.02 -12.49
C SER A 151 3.19 -23.58 -13.86
N LYS A 152 2.79 -24.81 -14.10
CA LYS A 152 2.85 -25.45 -15.41
C LYS A 152 1.62 -26.34 -15.59
N ASN A 153 0.89 -26.15 -16.70
CA ASN A 153 -0.32 -26.93 -17.02
C ASN A 153 -1.37 -26.92 -15.86
N GLY A 154 -1.54 -25.76 -15.20
CA GLY A 154 -2.50 -25.61 -14.12
C GLY A 154 -2.06 -26.22 -12.78
N VAL A 155 -0.78 -26.55 -12.60
CA VAL A 155 -0.22 -27.09 -11.36
C VAL A 155 0.95 -26.23 -10.93
N LEU A 156 0.95 -25.80 -9.65
CA LEU A 156 2.08 -25.03 -9.08
C LEU A 156 3.36 -25.83 -9.14
N LEU A 157 4.46 -25.13 -9.45
CA LEU A 157 5.80 -25.76 -9.53
C LEU A 157 6.27 -26.20 -8.13
N PRO A 158 7.10 -27.25 -8.06
CA PRO A 158 7.67 -27.68 -6.79
C PRO A 158 8.38 -26.56 -6.03
N GLU A 159 9.12 -25.70 -6.73
CA GLU A 159 9.83 -24.55 -6.15
C GLU A 159 8.86 -23.52 -5.58
N THR A 160 7.69 -23.32 -6.21
CA THR A 160 6.62 -22.44 -5.71
C THR A 160 6.07 -22.99 -4.39
N ILE A 161 5.82 -24.30 -4.31
CA ILE A 161 5.38 -24.97 -3.08
C ILE A 161 6.44 -24.85 -1.97
N GLU A 162 7.73 -25.00 -2.30
CA GLU A 162 8.81 -24.82 -1.31
C GLU A 162 8.86 -23.37 -0.77
N VAL A 163 8.68 -22.37 -1.64
CA VAL A 163 8.53 -20.97 -1.19
C VAL A 163 7.33 -20.80 -0.27
N MET A 164 6.18 -21.41 -0.57
CA MET A 164 4.99 -21.33 0.28
C MET A 164 5.23 -21.99 1.65
N LYS A 165 5.97 -23.08 1.73
CA LYS A 165 6.39 -23.68 3.02
C LYS A 165 7.28 -22.74 3.83
N LEU A 166 8.20 -22.01 3.19
CA LEU A 166 9.05 -21.03 3.86
C LEU A 166 8.23 -19.81 4.34
N ILE A 167 7.20 -19.40 3.60
CA ILE A 167 6.24 -18.37 4.02
C ILE A 167 5.57 -18.78 5.34
N ILE A 168 5.14 -20.03 5.47
CA ILE A 168 4.60 -20.57 6.72
C ILE A 168 5.67 -20.56 7.82
N LYS A 169 6.85 -21.13 7.53
CA LYS A 169 7.95 -21.27 8.49
C LYS A 169 8.37 -19.95 9.13
N TYR A 170 8.40 -18.88 8.33
CA TYR A 170 8.88 -17.58 8.77
C TYR A 170 7.74 -16.56 9.02
N ASN A 171 6.49 -16.99 9.00
CA ASN A 171 5.31 -16.13 9.19
C ASN A 171 5.32 -14.89 8.26
N LEU A 172 5.55 -15.14 6.98
CA LEU A 172 5.59 -14.13 5.92
C LEU A 172 4.22 -14.01 5.26
N VAL A 173 4.07 -12.97 4.45
CA VAL A 173 2.91 -12.74 3.58
C VAL A 173 3.22 -13.25 2.19
N LEU A 174 2.34 -14.05 1.61
CA LEU A 174 2.35 -14.40 0.20
C LEU A 174 1.67 -13.28 -0.61
N ALA A 175 2.41 -12.66 -1.53
CA ALA A 175 1.85 -11.72 -2.49
C ALA A 175 1.91 -12.30 -3.91
N THR A 176 0.81 -12.25 -4.67
CA THR A 176 0.73 -12.93 -5.97
C THR A 176 1.55 -12.27 -7.07
N GLY A 177 2.04 -11.04 -6.87
CA GLY A 177 2.82 -10.33 -7.88
C GLY A 177 1.97 -9.99 -9.12
N HIS A 178 2.57 -10.08 -10.31
CA HIS A 178 1.89 -9.77 -11.57
C HIS A 178 1.53 -11.05 -12.36
N VAL A 179 1.36 -12.16 -11.68
CA VAL A 179 0.96 -13.42 -12.35
C VAL A 179 -0.44 -13.27 -12.97
N GLN A 180 -0.74 -14.12 -13.96
CA GLN A 180 -2.08 -14.10 -14.55
C GLN A 180 -3.16 -14.52 -13.54
N PRO A 181 -4.42 -14.10 -13.75
CA PRO A 181 -5.52 -14.40 -12.82
C PRO A 181 -5.70 -15.88 -12.49
N SER A 182 -5.47 -16.77 -13.46
CA SER A 182 -5.52 -18.23 -13.23
C SER A 182 -4.45 -18.70 -12.23
N ASP A 183 -3.25 -18.16 -12.31
CA ASP A 183 -2.17 -18.50 -11.38
C ASP A 183 -2.37 -17.88 -10.00
N ALA A 184 -2.91 -16.66 -9.94
CA ALA A 184 -3.29 -16.03 -8.66
C ALA A 184 -4.35 -16.87 -7.93
N LEU A 185 -5.32 -17.39 -8.66
CA LEU A 185 -6.35 -18.29 -8.09
C LEU A 185 -5.74 -19.62 -7.62
N LEU A 186 -4.80 -20.21 -8.37
CA LEU A 186 -4.06 -21.40 -7.94
C LEU A 186 -3.27 -21.14 -6.65
N LEU A 187 -2.56 -20.01 -6.59
CA LEU A 187 -1.76 -19.62 -5.42
C LEU A 187 -2.64 -19.41 -4.19
N THR A 188 -3.77 -18.70 -4.32
CA THR A 188 -4.67 -18.43 -3.20
C THR A 188 -5.38 -19.70 -2.71
N SER A 189 -5.81 -20.57 -3.63
CA SER A 189 -6.41 -21.87 -3.32
C SER A 189 -5.41 -22.77 -2.58
N GLU A 190 -4.19 -22.88 -3.07
CA GLU A 190 -3.15 -23.69 -2.41
C GLU A 190 -2.72 -23.08 -1.07
N ALA A 191 -2.65 -21.75 -0.97
CA ALA A 191 -2.38 -21.05 0.30
C ALA A 191 -3.45 -21.37 1.34
N HIS A 192 -4.72 -21.34 0.97
CA HIS A 192 -5.83 -21.76 1.83
C HIS A 192 -5.66 -23.21 2.30
N ARG A 193 -5.40 -24.13 1.36
CA ARG A 193 -5.19 -25.56 1.65
C ARG A 193 -4.01 -25.81 2.60
N MET A 194 -2.93 -25.04 2.46
CA MET A 194 -1.74 -25.14 3.29
C MET A 194 -1.87 -24.41 4.64
N GLY A 195 -2.93 -23.61 4.84
CA GLY A 195 -3.14 -22.83 6.04
C GLY A 195 -2.30 -21.56 6.14
N ILE A 196 -1.87 -20.98 5.01
CA ILE A 196 -1.22 -19.66 4.97
C ILE A 196 -2.28 -18.61 5.29
N LYS A 197 -2.08 -17.87 6.39
CA LYS A 197 -3.08 -16.91 6.89
C LYS A 197 -2.97 -15.53 6.27
N SER A 198 -1.79 -15.16 5.78
CA SER A 198 -1.49 -13.83 5.26
C SER A 198 -1.20 -13.92 3.76
N VAL A 199 -2.21 -13.61 2.96
CA VAL A 199 -2.16 -13.65 1.49
C VAL A 199 -2.70 -12.34 0.95
N VAL A 200 -2.04 -11.76 -0.05
CA VAL A 200 -2.50 -10.60 -0.78
C VAL A 200 -2.42 -10.84 -2.29
N VAL A 201 -3.52 -10.62 -2.98
CA VAL A 201 -3.57 -10.60 -4.45
C VAL A 201 -3.15 -9.20 -4.89
N THR A 202 -2.01 -9.09 -5.54
CA THR A 202 -1.38 -7.83 -5.92
C THR A 202 -2.17 -7.17 -7.04
N HIS A 203 -2.73 -5.99 -6.78
CA HIS A 203 -3.51 -5.13 -7.70
C HIS A 203 -4.24 -5.91 -8.81
N PRO A 204 -5.21 -6.80 -8.46
CA PRO A 204 -5.85 -7.74 -9.38
C PRO A 204 -6.51 -7.05 -10.57
N THR A 205 -7.01 -5.83 -10.39
CA THR A 205 -7.62 -5.05 -11.47
C THR A 205 -6.64 -4.71 -12.60
N LEU A 206 -5.35 -4.53 -12.29
CA LEU A 206 -4.29 -4.31 -13.28
C LEU A 206 -3.91 -5.60 -14.01
N GLN A 207 -4.22 -6.76 -13.43
CA GLN A 207 -4.01 -8.07 -14.03
C GLN A 207 -5.25 -8.57 -14.79
N HIS A 208 -6.27 -7.72 -14.95
CA HIS A 208 -7.55 -8.07 -15.58
C HIS A 208 -8.33 -9.19 -14.88
N THR A 209 -8.15 -9.34 -13.57
CA THR A 209 -8.92 -10.28 -12.75
C THR A 209 -10.39 -9.85 -12.71
N THR A 210 -11.29 -10.77 -12.97
CA THR A 210 -12.74 -10.52 -12.89
C THR A 210 -13.23 -10.43 -11.45
N VAL A 211 -14.35 -9.74 -11.21
CA VAL A 211 -14.97 -9.66 -9.87
C VAL A 211 -15.25 -11.05 -9.31
N ALA A 212 -15.72 -11.99 -10.14
CA ALA A 212 -16.00 -13.36 -9.71
C ALA A 212 -14.72 -14.09 -9.23
N GLN A 213 -13.59 -13.90 -9.90
CA GLN A 213 -12.30 -14.43 -9.47
C GLN A 213 -11.83 -13.77 -8.17
N MET A 214 -11.92 -12.43 -8.07
CA MET A 214 -11.59 -11.70 -6.85
C MET A 214 -12.43 -12.16 -5.66
N GLN A 215 -13.73 -12.44 -5.85
CA GLN A 215 -14.58 -13.01 -4.82
C GLN A 215 -14.15 -14.43 -4.40
N GLU A 216 -13.65 -15.24 -5.33
CA GLU A 216 -13.13 -16.56 -5.02
C GLU A 216 -11.81 -16.48 -4.25
N GLU A 217 -10.91 -15.60 -4.66
CA GLU A 217 -9.66 -15.32 -3.94
C GLU A 217 -9.92 -14.81 -2.51
N ALA A 218 -10.94 -13.95 -2.33
CA ALA A 218 -11.39 -13.50 -1.01
C ALA A 218 -11.94 -14.67 -0.16
N ARG A 219 -12.74 -15.58 -0.75
CA ARG A 219 -13.20 -16.79 -0.07
C ARG A 219 -12.06 -17.73 0.33
N ASN A 220 -10.96 -17.74 -0.39
CA ASN A 220 -9.72 -18.43 -0.02
C ASN A 220 -8.94 -17.73 1.10
N GLY A 221 -9.45 -16.61 1.63
CA GLY A 221 -8.84 -15.86 2.73
C GLY A 221 -7.79 -14.83 2.29
N ALA A 222 -7.67 -14.52 1.01
CA ALA A 222 -6.76 -13.50 0.52
C ALA A 222 -7.37 -12.08 0.63
N TYR A 223 -6.53 -11.10 0.91
CA TYR A 223 -6.86 -9.70 0.67
C TYR A 223 -6.61 -9.33 -0.79
N LEU A 224 -7.48 -8.49 -1.35
CA LEU A 224 -7.35 -7.93 -2.70
C LEU A 224 -6.73 -6.53 -2.57
N GLU A 225 -5.55 -6.34 -3.13
CA GLU A 225 -4.87 -5.05 -3.10
C GLU A 225 -5.42 -4.11 -4.17
N PHE A 226 -6.00 -3.00 -3.77
CA PHE A 226 -6.50 -1.96 -4.65
C PHE A 226 -5.54 -0.77 -4.59
N THR A 227 -4.73 -0.58 -5.66
CA THR A 227 -3.74 0.50 -5.74
C THR A 227 -4.34 1.79 -6.30
N ALA A 228 -3.74 2.93 -5.97
CA ALA A 228 -4.24 4.23 -6.41
C ALA A 228 -4.17 4.46 -7.94
N ASN A 229 -3.26 3.76 -8.62
CA ASN A 229 -2.87 4.04 -10.01
C ASN A 229 -4.03 4.06 -11.03
N PRO A 230 -5.01 3.13 -11.03
CA PRO A 230 -6.08 3.14 -11.99
C PRO A 230 -7.08 4.28 -11.83
N ILE A 231 -7.21 4.86 -10.64
CA ILE A 231 -8.17 5.94 -10.33
C ILE A 231 -7.55 7.31 -10.50
N ILE A 232 -6.25 7.44 -10.24
CA ILE A 232 -5.57 8.73 -10.36
C ILE A 232 -5.27 8.96 -11.84
N PRO A 233 -5.85 9.99 -12.46
CA PRO A 233 -5.69 10.24 -13.89
C PRO A 233 -4.22 10.41 -14.26
N ALA A 234 -3.76 9.65 -15.24
CA ALA A 234 -2.49 9.89 -15.88
C ALA A 234 -2.48 11.32 -16.46
N GLY A 235 -1.40 12.05 -16.22
CA GLY A 235 -1.20 13.35 -16.84
C GLY A 235 -1.55 14.58 -16.00
N GLN A 236 -2.16 14.46 -14.82
CA GLN A 236 -2.33 15.64 -13.92
C GLN A 236 -0.99 16.19 -13.40
N HIS A 237 0.11 15.48 -13.61
CA HIS A 237 1.46 15.87 -13.19
C HIS A 237 2.47 15.91 -14.36
N GLY A 238 1.99 16.04 -15.60
CA GLY A 238 2.84 16.31 -16.76
C GLY A 238 3.64 15.12 -17.29
N SER A 239 3.33 13.90 -16.90
CA SER A 239 4.02 12.71 -17.38
C SER A 239 3.08 11.72 -18.06
N PRO A 240 3.44 11.18 -19.22
CA PRO A 240 2.73 10.05 -19.80
C PRO A 240 2.84 8.84 -18.86
N THR A 241 1.78 8.05 -18.77
CA THR A 241 1.82 6.77 -18.07
C THR A 241 2.98 5.91 -18.58
N ILE A 242 3.84 5.44 -17.68
CA ILE A 242 4.94 4.54 -18.02
C ILE A 242 4.41 3.17 -18.47
N ILE A 243 3.20 2.83 -18.08
CA ILE A 243 2.56 1.57 -18.49
C ILE A 243 1.63 1.90 -19.66
N PRO A 244 2.04 1.62 -20.90
CA PRO A 244 1.14 1.70 -22.05
C PRO A 244 -0.06 0.80 -21.75
N ASN A 245 -1.27 1.32 -21.95
CA ASN A 245 -2.52 0.60 -21.73
C ASN A 245 -2.87 0.26 -20.28
N LEU A 246 -2.35 1.00 -19.29
CA LEU A 246 -2.87 0.89 -17.91
C LEU A 246 -4.38 1.15 -17.95
N PRO A 247 -5.23 0.19 -17.53
CA PRO A 247 -6.66 0.39 -17.54
C PRO A 247 -7.00 1.53 -16.58
N SER A 248 -7.44 2.65 -17.13
CA SER A 248 -8.07 3.70 -16.34
C SER A 248 -9.44 3.21 -15.91
N ARG A 249 -9.72 3.29 -14.61
CA ARG A 249 -11.03 2.93 -14.05
C ARG A 249 -11.65 4.14 -13.37
N LYS A 250 -12.97 4.27 -13.51
CA LYS A 250 -13.70 5.30 -12.81
C LYS A 250 -13.81 4.93 -11.32
N PRO A 251 -13.80 5.93 -10.41
CA PRO A 251 -14.00 5.68 -8.99
C PRO A 251 -15.28 4.90 -8.67
N GLU A 252 -16.35 5.10 -9.46
CA GLU A 252 -17.64 4.41 -9.31
C GLU A 252 -17.53 2.92 -9.63
N GLU A 253 -16.70 2.53 -10.59
CA GLU A 253 -16.45 1.12 -10.93
C GLU A 253 -15.69 0.44 -9.79
N TRP A 254 -14.72 1.13 -9.19
CA TRP A 254 -14.00 0.63 -8.02
C TRP A 254 -14.92 0.48 -6.81
N ALA A 255 -15.76 1.48 -6.57
CA ALA A 255 -16.75 1.41 -5.50
C ALA A 255 -17.75 0.25 -5.71
N ALA A 256 -18.10 -0.05 -6.97
CA ALA A 256 -18.94 -1.21 -7.29
C ALA A 256 -18.21 -2.53 -6.99
N ASP A 257 -16.94 -2.66 -7.38
CA ASP A 257 -16.13 -3.85 -7.06
C ASP A 257 -15.95 -4.02 -5.55
N ILE A 258 -15.65 -2.93 -4.81
CA ILE A 258 -15.54 -2.95 -3.34
C ILE A 258 -16.83 -3.46 -2.70
N ARG A 259 -18.00 -2.97 -3.13
CA ARG A 259 -19.29 -3.45 -2.62
C ARG A 259 -19.59 -4.90 -2.97
N ALA A 260 -19.14 -5.35 -4.15
CA ALA A 260 -19.36 -6.74 -4.59
C ALA A 260 -18.46 -7.75 -3.86
N ILE A 261 -17.27 -7.31 -3.43
CA ILE A 261 -16.27 -8.16 -2.76
C ILE A 261 -16.43 -8.08 -1.23
N GLY A 262 -16.67 -6.88 -0.70
CA GLY A 262 -16.65 -6.54 0.73
C GLY A 262 -15.37 -5.81 1.12
N ALA A 263 -15.50 -4.66 1.79
CA ALA A 263 -14.37 -3.82 2.22
C ALA A 263 -13.42 -4.58 3.17
N GLU A 264 -13.94 -5.54 3.91
CA GLU A 264 -13.19 -6.42 4.82
C GLU A 264 -12.15 -7.32 4.13
N HIS A 265 -12.29 -7.52 2.82
CA HIS A 265 -11.36 -8.28 1.99
C HIS A 265 -10.42 -7.42 1.16
N ILE A 266 -10.48 -6.10 1.28
CA ILE A 266 -9.72 -5.18 0.43
C ILE A 266 -8.65 -4.45 1.24
N ILE A 267 -7.48 -4.26 0.64
CA ILE A 267 -6.45 -3.37 1.14
C ILE A 267 -6.22 -2.26 0.12
N MET A 268 -6.38 -1.01 0.57
CA MET A 268 -5.94 0.15 -0.19
C MET A 268 -4.43 0.32 -0.04
N SER A 269 -3.72 0.53 -1.14
CA SER A 269 -2.29 0.83 -1.15
C SER A 269 -1.96 1.91 -2.19
N GLY A 270 -0.77 2.53 -2.04
CA GLY A 270 -0.39 3.66 -2.87
C GLY A 270 0.12 3.25 -4.24
N ASP A 271 1.07 2.34 -4.27
CA ASP A 271 1.92 2.03 -5.43
C ASP A 271 2.61 3.30 -5.99
N PHE A 272 2.86 4.26 -5.07
CA PHE A 272 3.53 5.53 -5.37
C PHE A 272 5.05 5.38 -5.33
N GLY A 273 5.75 6.43 -5.82
CA GLY A 273 7.21 6.55 -5.80
C GLY A 273 7.82 6.55 -7.20
N GLY A 274 7.09 6.18 -8.23
CA GLY A 274 7.54 6.38 -9.61
C GLY A 274 7.59 7.87 -9.98
N PRO A 275 8.55 8.33 -10.83
CA PRO A 275 8.73 9.75 -11.15
C PRO A 275 7.51 10.35 -11.87
N ASN A 276 6.70 9.52 -12.51
CA ASN A 276 5.52 9.92 -13.27
C ASN A 276 4.21 9.86 -12.46
N TYR A 277 4.28 9.42 -11.22
CA TYR A 277 3.14 9.42 -10.30
C TYR A 277 3.14 10.69 -9.43
N PRO A 278 1.98 11.08 -8.88
CA PRO A 278 1.96 12.12 -7.87
C PRO A 278 2.86 11.75 -6.68
N ASP A 279 3.29 12.76 -5.95
CA ASP A 279 3.85 12.53 -4.62
C ASP A 279 2.83 11.78 -3.75
N PHE A 280 3.30 10.88 -2.87
CA PHE A 280 2.41 10.00 -2.12
C PHE A 280 1.40 10.76 -1.24
N VAL A 281 1.77 11.92 -0.66
CA VAL A 281 0.85 12.68 0.19
C VAL A 281 -0.35 13.21 -0.60
N PRO A 282 -0.19 14.01 -1.67
CA PRO A 282 -1.34 14.38 -2.50
C PRO A 282 -1.97 13.16 -3.18
N GLY A 283 -1.22 12.14 -3.56
CA GLY A 283 -1.73 10.92 -4.18
C GLY A 283 -2.75 10.20 -3.29
N TRP A 284 -2.41 9.93 -2.03
CA TRP A 284 -3.32 9.34 -1.06
C TRP A 284 -4.59 10.19 -0.83
N LYS A 285 -4.44 11.52 -0.75
CA LYS A 285 -5.59 12.43 -0.61
C LYS A 285 -6.53 12.35 -1.81
N MET A 286 -5.99 12.36 -3.01
CA MET A 286 -6.77 12.21 -4.25
C MET A 286 -7.48 10.86 -4.28
N TYR A 287 -6.80 9.79 -3.90
CA TYR A 287 -7.35 8.44 -3.86
C TYR A 287 -8.53 8.33 -2.89
N ILE A 288 -8.35 8.79 -1.65
CA ILE A 288 -9.41 8.82 -0.63
C ILE A 288 -10.58 9.68 -1.10
N ALA A 289 -10.32 10.88 -1.63
CA ALA A 289 -11.36 11.78 -2.11
C ALA A 289 -12.18 11.17 -3.26
N ALA A 290 -11.52 10.48 -4.19
CA ALA A 290 -12.17 9.80 -5.31
C ALA A 290 -13.13 8.70 -4.84
N LEU A 291 -12.69 7.84 -3.91
CA LEU A 291 -13.54 6.77 -3.35
C LEU A 291 -14.69 7.33 -2.51
N LYS A 292 -14.45 8.38 -1.72
CA LYS A 292 -15.54 9.08 -0.98
C LYS A 292 -16.56 9.69 -1.94
N GLY A 293 -16.10 10.31 -3.03
CA GLY A 293 -16.96 10.81 -4.09
C GLY A 293 -17.83 9.74 -4.74
N ALA A 294 -17.34 8.50 -4.80
CA ALA A 294 -18.07 7.32 -5.29
C ALA A 294 -18.93 6.63 -4.21
N GLY A 295 -19.01 7.20 -3.01
CA GLY A 295 -19.88 6.74 -1.93
C GLY A 295 -19.29 5.65 -1.04
N ILE A 296 -17.96 5.48 -1.02
CA ILE A 296 -17.28 4.67 -0.01
C ILE A 296 -17.18 5.50 1.29
N THR A 297 -17.56 4.91 2.40
CA THR A 297 -17.62 5.58 3.71
C THR A 297 -16.24 5.73 4.34
N ASP A 298 -16.12 6.66 5.30
CA ASP A 298 -14.89 6.83 6.08
C ASP A 298 -14.53 5.55 6.88
N ALA A 299 -15.52 4.80 7.35
CA ALA A 299 -15.31 3.54 8.05
C ALA A 299 -14.73 2.45 7.13
N GLU A 300 -15.24 2.33 5.90
CA GLU A 300 -14.70 1.39 4.89
C GLU A 300 -13.27 1.79 4.47
N ILE A 301 -13.01 3.10 4.26
CA ILE A 301 -11.67 3.59 3.95
C ILE A 301 -10.71 3.29 5.09
N HIS A 302 -11.11 3.52 6.35
CA HIS A 302 -10.29 3.19 7.52
C HIS A 302 -10.00 1.68 7.59
N MET A 303 -11.02 0.85 7.42
CA MET A 303 -10.85 -0.60 7.38
C MET A 303 -9.84 -1.02 6.31
N MET A 304 -10.00 -0.54 5.07
CA MET A 304 -9.15 -0.92 3.93
C MET A 304 -7.74 -0.33 4.00
N SER A 305 -7.52 0.80 4.65
CA SER A 305 -6.20 1.47 4.69
C SER A 305 -5.46 1.35 6.02
N CYS A 306 -6.14 0.95 7.09
CA CYS A 306 -5.55 0.86 8.44
C CYS A 306 -5.70 -0.54 9.05
N ASP A 307 -6.93 -1.07 9.15
CA ASP A 307 -7.18 -2.32 9.89
C ASP A 307 -6.75 -3.55 9.10
N ASN A 308 -7.19 -3.68 7.85
CA ASN A 308 -6.84 -4.83 7.00
C ASN A 308 -5.33 -4.95 6.75
N PRO A 309 -4.58 -3.87 6.39
CA PRO A 309 -3.13 -3.98 6.28
C PRO A 309 -2.44 -4.27 7.61
N ALA A 310 -2.95 -3.77 8.74
CA ALA A 310 -2.45 -4.13 10.06
C ALA A 310 -2.61 -5.62 10.34
N HIS A 311 -3.80 -6.18 10.05
CA HIS A 311 -4.07 -7.60 10.19
C HIS A 311 -3.18 -8.45 9.27
N LEU A 312 -3.07 -8.09 7.98
CA LEU A 312 -2.19 -8.78 7.02
C LEU A 312 -0.74 -8.86 7.53
N LEU A 313 -0.25 -7.78 8.12
CA LEU A 313 1.13 -7.68 8.59
C LEU A 313 1.34 -8.28 9.99
N GLY A 314 0.28 -8.72 10.66
CA GLY A 314 0.32 -9.25 12.02
C GLY A 314 0.63 -8.17 13.06
N MET A 315 0.22 -6.92 12.78
CA MET A 315 0.22 -5.85 13.77
C MET A 315 -1.05 -6.01 14.60
N ASP A 316 -0.92 -6.45 15.83
CA ASP A 316 -2.03 -6.39 16.77
C ASP A 316 -2.57 -4.96 16.85
N ALA A 317 -3.89 -4.82 17.09
CA ALA A 317 -4.49 -3.52 17.35
C ALA A 317 -3.63 -2.78 18.37
N PRO A 318 -3.44 -1.44 18.25
CA PRO A 318 -2.68 -0.70 19.23
C PRO A 318 -3.23 -1.06 20.60
N ALA A 319 -2.36 -1.55 21.51
CA ALA A 319 -2.78 -1.87 22.86
C ALA A 319 -3.53 -0.63 23.36
N SER A 320 -4.84 -0.77 23.52
CA SER A 320 -5.69 0.29 24.05
C SER A 320 -5.00 0.78 25.31
N GLY A 321 -4.50 2.03 25.27
CA GLY A 321 -3.64 2.57 26.30
C GLY A 321 -4.18 2.24 27.68
N LYS A 322 -3.34 1.59 28.47
CA LYS A 322 -3.45 1.54 29.91
C LYS A 322 -2.78 2.76 30.49
#